data_e872ef1a0171627e65b8e067b210cb1b
#
_entry.id   e872ef1a0171627e65b8e067b210cb1b
#
_cell.length_a   1.000
_cell.length_b   1.000
_cell.length_c   1.000
_cell.angle_alpha   90.00
_cell.angle_beta   90.00
_cell.angle_gamma   90.00
#
_symmetry.space_group_name_H-M   'P 1'
#
loop_
_entity.id
_entity.type
_entity.pdbx_description
1 polymer ?
#
loop_
_entity_poly.entity_id
_entity_poly.type
_entity_poly.pdbx_seq_one_letter_code
_entity_poly.pdbx_strand_id
1 'polypeptide(L)'
;VNASGLPTAPLGDSEECQVGDTVYAIGNPLGVELRGTLTQGIISAIDRPVTMEGRVMTLLQTTAALNNGNSGGPLINEYGQVIGINTLKMSNTLSDISATVEGLGFAVPSSRVVSVINDIIATGGFRGLPSIGVYVKETEFADGTTHPVIDSVTENFGAEEAGLQKGDVILAADGIGVSTNTDLLAVRRT
;
A
#
# COMPACT_ATOMS: atom_id res chain seq x y z
N VAL A 1 -6.82 -17.67 -14.97
CA VAL A 1 -6.24 -18.77 -15.78
C VAL A 1 -7.28 -19.87 -15.95
N ASN A 2 -7.32 -20.50 -17.11
CA ASN A 2 -8.25 -21.60 -17.39
C ASN A 2 -7.59 -22.94 -16.99
N ALA A 3 -7.44 -23.14 -15.67
CA ALA A 3 -6.82 -24.33 -15.09
C ALA A 3 -7.47 -24.66 -13.73
N SER A 4 -7.48 -25.94 -13.36
CA SER A 4 -8.00 -26.45 -12.10
C SER A 4 -6.95 -27.29 -11.37
N GLY A 5 -7.08 -27.44 -10.05
CA GLY A 5 -6.19 -28.26 -9.24
C GLY A 5 -4.77 -27.70 -9.11
N LEU A 6 -4.60 -26.39 -9.27
CA LEU A 6 -3.30 -25.72 -9.08
C LEU A 6 -2.91 -25.70 -7.59
N PRO A 7 -1.62 -25.90 -7.26
CA PRO A 7 -1.13 -25.65 -5.92
C PRO A 7 -1.39 -24.20 -5.50
N THR A 8 -1.85 -24.00 -4.27
CA THR A 8 -2.11 -22.68 -3.70
C THR A 8 -1.19 -22.40 -2.55
N ALA A 9 -0.77 -21.14 -2.38
CA ALA A 9 -0.10 -20.68 -1.18
C ALA A 9 -1.14 -20.11 -0.20
N PRO A 10 -1.01 -20.37 1.12
CA PRO A 10 -1.88 -19.74 2.10
C PRO A 10 -1.61 -18.24 2.16
N LEU A 11 -2.67 -17.46 2.35
CA LEU A 11 -2.54 -16.04 2.66
C LEU A 11 -2.36 -15.85 4.17
N GLY A 12 -1.42 -14.99 4.55
CA GLY A 12 -1.26 -14.50 5.91
C GLY A 12 -1.91 -13.13 6.05
N ASP A 13 -2.06 -12.68 7.28
CA ASP A 13 -2.56 -11.36 7.60
C ASP A 13 -1.40 -10.37 7.72
N SER A 14 -1.37 -9.38 6.83
CA SER A 14 -0.35 -8.34 6.87
C SER A 14 -0.53 -7.33 8.02
N GLU A 15 -1.72 -7.27 8.63
CA GLU A 15 -1.97 -6.40 9.78
C GLU A 15 -1.33 -6.94 11.07
N GLU A 16 -1.00 -8.24 11.11
CA GLU A 16 -0.28 -8.87 12.22
C GLU A 16 1.24 -8.72 12.13
N CYS A 17 1.76 -8.23 10.98
CA CYS A 17 3.20 -8.07 10.77
C CYS A 17 3.81 -7.03 11.71
N GLN A 18 5.04 -7.32 12.17
CA GLN A 18 5.82 -6.42 13.01
C GLN A 18 7.18 -6.13 12.36
N VAL A 19 7.73 -4.96 12.68
CA VAL A 19 9.11 -4.62 12.30
C VAL A 19 10.07 -5.60 12.96
N GLY A 20 10.93 -6.22 12.16
CA GLY A 20 11.85 -7.26 12.59
C GLY A 20 11.44 -8.68 12.18
N ASP A 21 10.18 -8.89 11.76
CA ASP A 21 9.72 -10.21 11.31
C ASP A 21 10.52 -10.67 10.10
N THR A 22 10.95 -11.93 10.14
CA THR A 22 11.67 -12.57 9.04
C THR A 22 10.74 -12.80 7.87
N VAL A 23 11.20 -12.41 6.69
CA VAL A 23 10.44 -12.57 5.44
C VAL A 23 11.30 -13.06 4.31
N TYR A 24 10.65 -13.67 3.32
CA TYR A 24 11.29 -14.19 2.12
C TYR A 24 10.56 -13.67 0.89
N ALA A 25 11.33 -13.19 -0.09
CA ALA A 25 10.79 -12.82 -1.40
C ALA A 25 11.16 -13.89 -2.43
N ILE A 26 10.18 -14.32 -3.22
CA ILE A 26 10.38 -15.32 -4.28
C ILE A 26 10.13 -14.66 -5.63
N GLY A 27 10.96 -14.99 -6.60
CA GLY A 27 10.81 -14.48 -7.96
C GLY A 27 11.70 -15.18 -8.97
N ASN A 28 11.70 -14.63 -10.19
CA ASN A 28 12.53 -15.10 -11.31
C ASN A 28 13.40 -13.96 -11.82
N PRO A 29 14.39 -13.48 -11.05
CA PRO A 29 15.28 -12.44 -11.52
C PRO A 29 16.02 -12.93 -12.77
N LEU A 30 16.10 -12.05 -13.79
CA LEU A 30 16.72 -12.37 -15.08
C LEU A 30 16.05 -13.49 -15.90
N GLY A 31 14.81 -13.85 -15.60
CA GLY A 31 14.03 -14.80 -16.40
C GLY A 31 14.18 -16.26 -16.01
N VAL A 32 14.15 -17.17 -17.00
CA VAL A 32 14.02 -18.62 -16.77
C VAL A 32 15.27 -19.23 -16.11
N GLU A 33 16.44 -18.63 -16.31
CA GLU A 33 17.72 -19.13 -15.81
C GLU A 33 17.86 -19.09 -14.28
N LEU A 34 17.23 -18.09 -13.63
CA LEU A 34 17.22 -17.93 -12.18
C LEU A 34 15.82 -18.14 -11.58
N ARG A 35 15.09 -19.10 -12.14
CA ARG A 35 13.73 -19.42 -11.70
C ARG A 35 13.73 -19.88 -10.23
N GLY A 36 12.78 -19.32 -9.45
CA GLY A 36 12.58 -19.71 -8.05
C GLY A 36 13.66 -19.18 -7.11
N THR A 37 14.29 -18.06 -7.47
CA THR A 37 15.23 -17.40 -6.54
C THR A 37 14.46 -16.93 -5.31
N LEU A 38 15.00 -17.31 -4.14
CA LEU A 38 14.51 -16.87 -2.84
C LEU A 38 15.53 -15.93 -2.20
N THR A 39 15.08 -14.80 -1.73
CA THR A 39 15.89 -13.85 -0.95
C THR A 39 15.27 -13.67 0.43
N GLN A 40 16.10 -13.56 1.46
CA GLN A 40 15.69 -13.39 2.85
C GLN A 40 15.94 -11.94 3.30
N GLY A 41 15.08 -11.45 4.17
CA GLY A 41 15.22 -10.19 4.86
C GLY A 41 14.26 -10.10 6.04
N ILE A 42 13.99 -8.87 6.47
CA ILE A 42 13.02 -8.60 7.54
C ILE A 42 12.02 -7.55 7.06
N ILE A 43 10.89 -7.44 7.73
CA ILE A 43 10.04 -6.24 7.67
C ILE A 43 10.82 -5.10 8.33
N SER A 44 11.17 -4.08 7.57
CA SER A 44 11.94 -2.92 8.07
C SER A 44 11.06 -1.71 8.39
N ALA A 45 9.86 -1.66 7.82
CA ALA A 45 8.80 -0.74 8.23
C ALA A 45 7.44 -1.27 7.76
N ILE A 46 6.40 -0.93 8.49
CA ILE A 46 5.01 -1.12 8.11
C ILE A 46 4.42 0.26 7.81
N ASP A 47 3.35 0.27 7.04
CA ASP A 47 2.58 1.48 6.75
C ASP A 47 3.38 2.64 6.14
N ARG A 48 4.38 2.31 5.32
CA ARG A 48 5.14 3.34 4.60
C ARG A 48 4.29 3.98 3.50
N PRO A 49 3.95 5.27 3.62
CA PRO A 49 3.35 6.00 2.51
C PRO A 49 4.40 6.21 1.41
N VAL A 50 4.10 5.69 0.25
CA VAL A 50 4.97 5.79 -0.93
C VAL A 50 4.15 6.39 -2.07
N THR A 51 4.63 7.47 -2.66
CA THR A 51 3.99 8.05 -3.85
C THR A 51 4.49 7.34 -5.10
N MET A 52 3.57 6.66 -5.79
CA MET A 52 3.83 6.01 -7.08
C MET A 52 2.84 6.52 -8.11
N GLU A 53 3.34 7.02 -9.24
CA GLU A 53 2.50 7.54 -10.34
C GLU A 53 1.43 8.55 -9.87
N GLY A 54 1.82 9.43 -8.93
CA GLY A 54 0.93 10.45 -8.38
C GLY A 54 -0.10 9.93 -7.36
N ARG A 55 -0.02 8.65 -6.95
CA ARG A 55 -0.88 8.05 -5.94
C ARG A 55 -0.08 7.66 -4.71
N VAL A 56 -0.57 8.02 -3.54
CA VAL A 56 0.01 7.55 -2.28
C VAL A 56 -0.49 6.13 -2.02
N MET A 57 0.45 5.20 -1.90
CA MET A 57 0.19 3.81 -1.52
C MET A 57 0.88 3.53 -0.20
N THR A 58 0.23 2.79 0.67
CA THR A 58 0.84 2.31 1.89
C THR A 58 1.37 0.92 1.68
N LEU A 59 2.64 0.73 1.96
CA LEU A 59 3.39 -0.48 1.63
C LEU A 59 4.11 -1.03 2.86
N LEU A 60 4.34 -2.35 2.85
CA LEU A 60 5.34 -3.00 3.70
C LEU A 60 6.73 -2.69 3.13
N GLN A 61 7.68 -2.33 3.98
CA GLN A 61 9.07 -2.17 3.61
C GLN A 61 9.86 -3.39 4.08
N THR A 62 10.76 -3.89 3.25
CA THR A 62 11.59 -5.06 3.57
C THR A 62 13.05 -4.85 3.15
N THR A 63 13.95 -5.51 3.88
CA THR A 63 15.37 -5.61 3.51
C THR A 63 15.65 -6.80 2.60
N ALA A 64 14.69 -7.68 2.33
CA ALA A 64 14.84 -8.76 1.36
C ALA A 64 15.22 -8.16 0.00
N ALA A 65 16.25 -8.71 -0.63
CA ALA A 65 16.73 -8.18 -1.91
C ALA A 65 15.68 -8.34 -3.00
N LEU A 66 15.11 -7.22 -3.45
CA LEU A 66 14.18 -7.16 -4.57
C LEU A 66 14.91 -6.65 -5.81
N ASN A 67 14.78 -7.38 -6.91
CA ASN A 67 15.34 -7.06 -8.21
C ASN A 67 14.28 -7.25 -9.30
N ASN A 68 14.59 -6.82 -10.51
CA ASN A 68 13.74 -7.10 -11.67
C ASN A 68 13.51 -8.62 -11.79
N GLY A 69 12.23 -9.02 -11.75
CA GLY A 69 11.81 -10.43 -11.76
C GLY A 69 11.25 -10.94 -10.43
N ASN A 70 11.42 -10.22 -9.32
CA ASN A 70 10.71 -10.50 -8.07
C ASN A 70 9.40 -9.73 -7.97
N SER A 71 9.24 -8.64 -8.74
CA SER A 71 8.00 -7.85 -8.76
C SER A 71 6.81 -8.69 -9.23
N GLY A 72 5.70 -8.61 -8.50
CA GLY A 72 4.54 -9.47 -8.69
C GLY A 72 4.65 -10.84 -8.03
N GLY A 73 5.84 -11.21 -7.53
CA GLY A 73 6.04 -12.40 -6.70
C GLY A 73 5.63 -12.17 -5.25
N PRO A 74 5.49 -13.26 -4.46
CA PRO A 74 5.08 -13.16 -3.07
C PRO A 74 6.19 -12.68 -2.15
N LEU A 75 5.81 -11.91 -1.12
CA LEU A 75 6.53 -11.76 0.13
C LEU A 75 5.88 -12.72 1.13
N ILE A 76 6.64 -13.66 1.69
CA ILE A 76 6.14 -14.68 2.60
C ILE A 76 6.78 -14.55 3.99
N ASN A 77 6.03 -14.92 5.02
CA ASN A 77 6.53 -15.02 6.39
C ASN A 77 7.23 -16.37 6.64
N GLU A 78 7.74 -16.57 7.85
CA GLU A 78 8.41 -17.81 8.26
C GLU A 78 7.49 -19.05 8.29
N TYR A 79 6.17 -18.84 8.28
CA TYR A 79 5.17 -19.91 8.21
C TYR A 79 4.78 -20.28 6.77
N GLY A 80 5.41 -19.67 5.77
CA GLY A 80 5.12 -19.89 4.36
C GLY A 80 3.83 -19.23 3.86
N GLN A 81 3.29 -18.27 4.60
CA GLN A 81 2.08 -17.53 4.24
C GLN A 81 2.44 -16.26 3.46
N VAL A 82 1.67 -15.94 2.43
CA VAL A 82 1.83 -14.71 1.65
C VAL A 82 1.28 -13.52 2.42
N ILE A 83 2.17 -12.64 2.86
CA ILE A 83 1.83 -11.40 3.59
C ILE A 83 1.89 -10.16 2.70
N GLY A 84 2.34 -10.31 1.46
CA GLY A 84 2.37 -9.20 0.50
C GLY A 84 2.76 -9.64 -0.90
N ILE A 85 2.61 -8.72 -1.84
CA ILE A 85 3.07 -8.87 -3.22
C ILE A 85 4.20 -7.88 -3.45
N ASN A 86 5.38 -8.39 -3.80
CA ASN A 86 6.55 -7.57 -4.07
C ASN A 86 6.27 -6.58 -5.19
N THR A 87 6.63 -5.33 -4.97
CA THR A 87 6.60 -4.29 -6.00
C THR A 87 8.01 -3.78 -6.28
N LEU A 88 8.14 -2.98 -7.33
CA LEU A 88 9.43 -2.51 -7.78
C LEU A 88 10.18 -1.72 -6.70
N LYS A 89 11.51 -1.91 -6.70
CA LYS A 89 12.49 -1.06 -6.04
C LYS A 89 12.26 0.39 -6.47
N MET A 90 12.13 1.30 -5.50
CA MET A 90 12.11 2.73 -5.79
C MET A 90 13.51 3.17 -6.27
N SER A 91 13.79 2.98 -7.56
CA SER A 91 15.08 3.41 -8.10
C SER A 91 15.08 4.81 -8.69
N ASN A 92 13.92 5.48 -8.88
CA ASN A 92 13.90 6.70 -9.71
C ASN A 92 12.97 7.83 -9.26
N THR A 93 12.43 7.85 -8.04
CA THR A 93 11.48 8.93 -7.68
C THR A 93 11.98 9.87 -6.57
N LEU A 94 13.15 9.64 -6.03
CA LEU A 94 13.87 10.64 -5.24
C LEU A 94 14.92 11.31 -6.17
N SER A 95 14.44 12.13 -7.07
CA SER A 95 15.25 12.80 -8.11
C SER A 95 16.34 13.74 -7.58
N ASP A 96 16.48 13.90 -6.28
CA ASP A 96 17.49 14.77 -5.68
C ASP A 96 18.58 14.04 -4.87
N ILE A 97 18.51 12.70 -4.76
CA ILE A 97 19.56 11.94 -4.08
C ILE A 97 20.15 10.93 -5.06
N SER A 98 21.33 11.23 -5.56
CA SER A 98 22.13 10.34 -6.46
C SER A 98 22.60 9.04 -5.78
N ALA A 99 22.03 8.65 -4.67
CA ALA A 99 22.36 7.41 -3.97
C ALA A 99 21.37 6.31 -4.37
N THR A 100 21.88 5.27 -5.01
CA THR A 100 21.20 3.98 -5.07
C THR A 100 21.04 3.47 -3.64
N VAL A 101 19.85 3.62 -3.07
CA VAL A 101 19.57 3.08 -1.74
C VAL A 101 19.37 1.56 -1.91
N GLU A 102 20.42 0.80 -1.62
CA GLU A 102 20.34 -0.66 -1.58
C GLU A 102 19.62 -1.11 -0.31
N GLY A 103 18.88 -2.22 -0.37
CA GLY A 103 18.22 -2.81 0.79
C GLY A 103 16.85 -2.19 1.14
N LEU A 104 16.25 -1.40 0.25
CA LEU A 104 14.88 -0.96 0.39
C LEU A 104 13.99 -1.64 -0.67
N GLY A 105 13.29 -2.67 -0.24
CA GLY A 105 12.23 -3.32 -1.00
C GLY A 105 10.85 -2.93 -0.47
N PHE A 106 9.84 -3.01 -1.31
CA PHE A 106 8.45 -2.72 -0.93
C PHE A 106 7.52 -3.80 -1.42
N ALA A 107 6.48 -4.08 -0.64
CA ALA A 107 5.41 -5.00 -1.00
C ALA A 107 4.04 -4.40 -0.69
N VAL A 108 3.07 -4.68 -1.54
CA VAL A 108 1.66 -4.36 -1.29
C VAL A 108 1.15 -5.33 -0.22
N PRO A 109 0.59 -4.85 0.91
CA PRO A 109 0.10 -5.71 2.00
C PRO A 109 -0.97 -6.70 1.53
N SER A 110 -1.00 -7.91 2.09
CA SER A 110 -1.98 -8.95 1.74
C SER A 110 -3.41 -8.52 2.03
N SER A 111 -3.68 -7.78 3.09
CA SER A 111 -5.00 -7.23 3.41
C SER A 111 -5.56 -6.42 2.25
N ARG A 112 -4.73 -5.58 1.64
CA ARG A 112 -5.10 -4.79 0.46
C ARG A 112 -5.26 -5.65 -0.80
N VAL A 113 -4.36 -6.61 -1.00
CA VAL A 113 -4.42 -7.54 -2.14
C VAL A 113 -5.72 -8.34 -2.13
N VAL A 114 -6.11 -8.90 -0.99
CA VAL A 114 -7.35 -9.67 -0.80
C VAL A 114 -8.58 -8.82 -1.13
N SER A 115 -8.63 -7.58 -0.65
CA SER A 115 -9.74 -6.67 -0.95
C SER A 115 -9.90 -6.44 -2.46
N VAL A 116 -8.80 -6.18 -3.17
CA VAL A 116 -8.81 -5.96 -4.62
C VAL A 116 -9.21 -7.23 -5.38
N ILE A 117 -8.67 -8.38 -5.00
CA ILE A 117 -8.96 -9.67 -5.64
C ILE A 117 -10.43 -10.04 -5.46
N ASN A 118 -10.98 -9.87 -4.26
CA ASN A 118 -12.38 -10.17 -3.98
C ASN A 118 -13.33 -9.28 -4.81
N ASP A 119 -13.00 -8.00 -4.97
CA ASP A 119 -13.78 -7.11 -5.83
C ASP A 119 -13.73 -7.57 -7.30
N ILE A 120 -12.55 -7.92 -7.82
CA ILE A 120 -12.39 -8.43 -9.19
C ILE A 120 -13.17 -9.74 -9.41
N ILE A 121 -13.12 -10.67 -8.45
CA ILE A 121 -13.86 -11.94 -8.55
C ILE A 121 -15.36 -11.71 -8.53
N ALA A 122 -15.84 -10.83 -7.65
CA ALA A 122 -17.27 -10.57 -7.49
C ALA A 122 -17.88 -9.81 -8.67
N THR A 123 -17.11 -8.95 -9.34
CA THR A 123 -17.66 -7.95 -10.28
C THR A 123 -17.07 -8.01 -11.69
N GLY A 124 -16.03 -8.82 -11.89
CA GLY A 124 -15.30 -8.93 -13.15
C GLY A 124 -14.28 -7.80 -13.38
N GLY A 125 -14.12 -6.88 -12.45
CA GLY A 125 -13.16 -5.77 -12.54
C GLY A 125 -12.96 -5.07 -11.20
N PHE A 126 -11.85 -4.37 -11.05
CA PHE A 126 -11.59 -3.57 -9.86
C PHE A 126 -12.34 -2.23 -9.96
N ARG A 127 -13.28 -1.99 -9.07
CA ARG A 127 -14.10 -0.76 -9.02
C ARG A 127 -13.43 0.40 -8.28
N GLY A 128 -12.23 0.19 -7.80
CA GLY A 128 -11.49 1.16 -6.99
C GLY A 128 -11.59 0.85 -5.50
N LEU A 129 -10.70 1.46 -4.72
CA LEU A 129 -10.82 1.40 -3.28
C LEU A 129 -12.03 2.23 -2.83
N PRO A 130 -12.74 1.81 -1.78
CA PRO A 130 -13.77 2.65 -1.19
C PRO A 130 -13.23 4.06 -0.97
N SER A 131 -13.95 5.04 -1.48
CA SER A 131 -13.59 6.45 -1.36
C SER A 131 -14.85 7.23 -1.02
N ILE A 132 -14.72 8.16 -0.10
CA ILE A 132 -15.80 9.10 0.19
C ILE A 132 -15.92 10.18 -0.89
N GLY A 133 -14.92 10.27 -1.80
CA GLY A 133 -14.96 11.19 -2.94
C GLY A 133 -14.47 12.59 -2.60
N VAL A 134 -13.50 12.75 -1.70
CA VAL A 134 -12.86 14.03 -1.43
C VAL A 134 -11.40 14.03 -1.85
N TYR A 135 -10.94 15.18 -2.34
CA TYR A 135 -9.51 15.52 -2.41
C TYR A 135 -9.23 16.51 -1.29
N VAL A 136 -8.17 16.25 -0.55
CA VAL A 136 -7.76 17.07 0.59
C VAL A 136 -6.36 17.63 0.40
N LYS A 137 -6.12 18.80 0.98
CA LYS A 137 -4.80 19.40 1.11
C LYS A 137 -4.55 19.76 2.55
N GLU A 138 -3.31 19.63 3.02
CA GLU A 138 -2.94 20.16 4.32
C GLU A 138 -2.89 21.67 4.27
N THR A 139 -3.48 22.30 5.27
CA THR A 139 -3.53 23.77 5.40
C THR A 139 -3.13 24.14 6.81
N GLU A 140 -2.15 25.01 6.92
CA GLU A 140 -1.74 25.62 8.20
C GLU A 140 -2.63 26.83 8.48
N PHE A 141 -3.15 26.90 9.69
CA PHE A 141 -4.03 27.96 10.17
C PHE A 141 -3.24 29.02 10.96
N ALA A 142 -3.85 30.17 11.17
CA ALA A 142 -3.20 31.31 11.84
C ALA A 142 -2.79 31.03 13.30
N ASP A 143 -3.36 30.01 13.92
CA ASP A 143 -3.02 29.55 15.27
C ASP A 143 -1.86 28.53 15.27
N GLY A 144 -1.28 28.23 14.11
CA GLY A 144 -0.19 27.26 13.93
C GLY A 144 -0.64 25.81 13.86
N THR A 145 -1.93 25.52 13.87
CA THR A 145 -2.45 24.17 13.67
C THR A 145 -2.49 23.82 12.18
N THR A 146 -2.32 22.54 11.88
CA THR A 146 -2.45 22.02 10.51
C THR A 146 -3.59 21.03 10.46
N HIS A 147 -4.44 21.11 9.43
CA HIS A 147 -5.54 20.17 9.22
C HIS A 147 -5.74 19.89 7.74
N PRO A 148 -6.26 18.69 7.38
CA PRO A 148 -6.77 18.42 6.06
C PRO A 148 -7.99 19.30 5.76
N VAL A 149 -7.93 20.01 4.65
CA VAL A 149 -9.02 20.85 4.13
C VAL A 149 -9.49 20.26 2.81
N ILE A 150 -10.80 20.14 2.61
CA ILE A 150 -11.37 19.65 1.36
C ILE A 150 -11.08 20.64 0.23
N ASP A 151 -10.32 20.20 -0.76
CA ASP A 151 -10.01 20.98 -1.96
C ASP A 151 -11.05 20.79 -3.06
N SER A 152 -11.59 19.58 -3.20
CA SER A 152 -12.72 19.28 -4.08
C SER A 152 -13.49 18.04 -3.61
N VAL A 153 -14.78 18.00 -3.99
CA VAL A 153 -15.68 16.85 -3.80
C VAL A 153 -15.97 16.26 -5.17
N THR A 154 -15.96 14.93 -5.26
CA THR A 154 -16.26 14.19 -6.49
C THR A 154 -17.75 13.89 -6.55
N GLU A 155 -18.38 14.15 -7.68
CA GLU A 155 -19.80 13.88 -7.93
C GLU A 155 -20.12 12.38 -7.81
N ASN A 156 -21.30 12.06 -7.31
CA ASN A 156 -21.82 10.70 -7.10
C ASN A 156 -21.02 9.88 -6.07
N PHE A 157 -20.40 10.53 -5.09
CA PHE A 157 -19.73 9.89 -3.96
C PHE A 157 -20.38 10.29 -2.62
N GLY A 158 -20.11 9.50 -1.58
CA GLY A 158 -20.73 9.72 -0.27
C GLY A 158 -20.49 11.09 0.35
N ALA A 159 -19.37 11.74 0.04
CA ALA A 159 -19.08 13.09 0.51
C ALA A 159 -20.06 14.13 -0.06
N GLU A 160 -20.41 14.02 -1.34
CA GLU A 160 -21.42 14.89 -1.96
C GLU A 160 -22.79 14.63 -1.36
N GLU A 161 -23.18 13.36 -1.22
CA GLU A 161 -24.46 12.98 -0.60
C GLU A 161 -24.56 13.45 0.85
N ALA A 162 -23.42 13.47 1.59
CA ALA A 162 -23.34 13.98 2.95
C ALA A 162 -23.30 15.51 3.03
N GLY A 163 -23.21 16.21 1.89
CA GLY A 163 -23.18 17.66 1.82
C GLY A 163 -21.84 18.31 2.16
N LEU A 164 -20.73 17.52 2.13
CA LEU A 164 -19.38 18.07 2.29
C LEU A 164 -19.02 18.99 1.12
N GLN A 165 -18.29 20.06 1.41
CA GLN A 165 -17.97 21.09 0.43
C GLN A 165 -16.48 21.45 0.44
N LYS A 166 -16.03 22.04 -0.67
CA LYS A 166 -14.70 22.66 -0.74
C LYS A 166 -14.55 23.70 0.36
N GLY A 167 -13.45 23.62 1.10
CA GLY A 167 -13.12 24.49 2.21
C GLY A 167 -13.47 23.92 3.58
N ASP A 168 -14.21 22.82 3.65
CA ASP A 168 -14.48 22.16 4.92
C ASP A 168 -13.18 21.60 5.51
N VAL A 169 -13.02 21.76 6.84
CA VAL A 169 -11.85 21.31 7.60
C VAL A 169 -12.18 19.98 8.26
N ILE A 170 -11.37 18.97 8.03
CA ILE A 170 -11.55 17.66 8.66
C ILE A 170 -10.81 17.67 10.00
N LEU A 171 -11.54 17.69 11.09
CA LEU A 171 -11.00 17.70 12.46
C LEU A 171 -10.93 16.31 13.08
N ALA A 172 -11.82 15.41 12.66
CA ALA A 172 -11.87 14.03 13.13
C ALA A 172 -12.52 13.12 12.09
N ALA A 173 -12.15 11.83 12.11
CA ALA A 173 -12.81 10.77 11.37
C ALA A 173 -12.99 9.57 12.32
N ASP A 174 -14.18 8.95 12.33
CA ASP A 174 -14.56 7.86 13.26
C ASP A 174 -14.26 8.17 14.74
N GLY A 175 -14.38 9.45 15.12
CA GLY A 175 -14.10 9.91 16.49
C GLY A 175 -12.60 10.08 16.81
N ILE A 176 -11.72 9.81 15.86
CA ILE A 176 -10.27 10.00 16.00
C ILE A 176 -9.89 11.37 15.43
N GLY A 177 -9.16 12.16 16.23
CA GLY A 177 -8.67 13.48 15.79
C GLY A 177 -7.71 13.36 14.62
N VAL A 178 -7.84 14.26 13.64
CA VAL A 178 -7.05 14.27 12.41
C VAL A 178 -6.36 15.64 12.29
N SER A 179 -5.03 15.64 12.19
CA SER A 179 -4.22 16.85 12.02
C SER A 179 -3.49 16.87 10.67
N THR A 180 -3.25 15.71 10.08
CA THR A 180 -2.52 15.56 8.82
C THR A 180 -3.28 14.68 7.83
N ASN A 181 -2.88 14.74 6.55
CA ASN A 181 -3.38 13.81 5.55
C ASN A 181 -3.02 12.35 5.90
N THR A 182 -1.88 12.15 6.57
CA THR A 182 -1.44 10.83 7.02
C THR A 182 -2.37 10.28 8.10
N ASP A 183 -2.81 11.12 9.08
CA ASP A 183 -3.77 10.71 10.11
C ASP A 183 -5.11 10.31 9.46
N LEU A 184 -5.59 11.11 8.50
CA LEU A 184 -6.83 10.82 7.79
C LEU A 184 -6.76 9.48 7.02
N LEU A 185 -5.61 9.18 6.42
CA LEU A 185 -5.38 7.91 5.75
C LEU A 185 -5.26 6.74 6.73
N ALA A 186 -4.77 6.97 7.95
CA ALA A 186 -4.67 5.94 8.98
C ALA A 186 -6.06 5.52 9.50
N VAL A 187 -6.97 6.47 9.74
CA VAL A 187 -8.36 6.18 10.18
C VAL A 187 -9.12 5.30 9.18
N ARG A 188 -8.83 5.45 7.88
CA ARG A 188 -9.47 4.64 6.84
C ARG A 188 -9.18 3.13 6.93
N ARG A 189 -8.29 2.69 7.81
CA ARG A 189 -7.82 1.30 7.93
C ARG A 189 -8.46 0.50 9.04
N THR A 190 -9.19 1.17 9.91
CA THR A 190 -9.99 0.53 10.95
C THR A 190 -11.41 0.27 10.44
#